data_5c935bad2236243181611d77d690ce37
#
_entry.id   5c935bad2236243181611d77d690ce37
#
_cell.length_a   1.000
_cell.length_b   1.000
_cell.length_c   1.000
_cell.angle_alpha   90.00
_cell.angle_beta   90.00
_cell.angle_gamma   90.00
#
_symmetry.space_group_name_H-M   'P 1'
#
loop_
_entity.id
_entity.type
_entity.pdbx_description
1 polymer ?
#
loop_
_entity_poly.entity_id
_entity_poly.type
_entity_poly.pdbx_seq_one_letter_code
_entity_poly.pdbx_strand_id
1 'polypeptide(L)' 'MAKIILKKGKGESLKRFHPWVFSGAVQKIELGRKEEEPAEGDVVDVYSHDGEFLGKGHFQ' A
#
# COMPACT_ATOMS: atom_id res chain seq x y z
N MET A 1 -11.39 -1.36 2.94
CA MET A 1 -10.24 -1.59 2.07
C MET A 1 -8.96 -1.50 2.90
N ALA A 2 -8.02 -2.39 2.69
CA ALA A 2 -6.80 -2.40 3.48
C ALA A 2 -5.96 -1.15 3.19
N LYS A 3 -5.31 -0.63 4.22
CA LYS A 3 -4.38 0.49 4.10
C LYS A 3 -2.96 -0.01 4.18
N ILE A 4 -2.16 0.37 3.21
CA ILE A 4 -0.76 -0.03 3.14
C ILE A 4 0.10 1.19 3.45
N ILE A 5 0.97 1.05 4.45
CA ILE A 5 1.93 2.10 4.80
C ILE A 5 3.29 1.66 4.26
N LEU A 6 3.86 2.47 3.38
CA LEU A 6 5.12 2.14 2.73
C LEU A 6 6.33 2.48 3.60
N LYS A 7 7.42 1.79 3.36
CA LYS A 7 8.70 2.11 3.95
C LYS A 7 9.18 3.46 3.43
N LYS A 8 10.01 4.13 4.23
CA LYS A 8 10.57 5.42 3.84
C LYS A 8 11.27 5.31 2.49
N GLY A 9 10.95 6.24 1.58
CA GLY A 9 11.56 6.30 0.25
C GLY A 9 10.92 5.40 -0.79
N LYS A 10 9.96 4.57 -0.43
CA LYS A 10 9.33 3.65 -1.39
C LYS A 10 8.11 4.22 -2.08
N GLY A 11 7.57 5.33 -1.61
CA GLY A 11 6.38 5.95 -2.19
C GLY A 11 6.60 6.55 -3.58
N GLU A 12 7.85 6.80 -3.96
CA GLU A 12 8.14 7.41 -5.25
C GLU A 12 7.79 6.53 -6.43
N SER A 13 7.96 5.21 -6.30
CA SER A 13 7.60 4.29 -7.36
C SER A 13 6.13 4.39 -7.72
N LEU A 14 5.28 4.51 -6.71
CA LEU A 14 3.84 4.64 -6.93
C LEU A 14 3.52 5.98 -7.60
N LYS A 15 4.19 7.05 -7.21
CA LYS A 15 4.01 8.37 -7.82
C LYS A 15 4.41 8.39 -9.29
N ARG A 16 5.22 7.44 -9.72
CA ARG A 16 5.70 7.32 -11.10
C ARG A 16 4.91 6.33 -11.93
N PHE A 17 3.64 6.12 -11.60
CA PHE A 17 2.72 5.26 -12.35
C PHE A 17 2.99 3.75 -12.23
N HIS A 18 3.52 3.32 -11.11
CA HIS A 18 3.62 1.90 -10.80
C HIS A 18 2.48 1.51 -9.88
N PRO A 19 1.38 0.95 -10.40
CA PRO A 19 0.20 0.66 -9.58
C PRO A 19 0.35 -0.56 -8.68
N TRP A 20 1.47 -1.24 -8.77
CA TRP A 20 1.71 -2.45 -7.98
C TRP A 20 2.46 -2.13 -6.71
N VAL A 21 1.95 -2.65 -5.60
CA VAL A 21 2.58 -2.47 -4.28
C VAL A 21 3.19 -3.79 -3.88
N PHE A 22 4.51 -3.86 -3.87
CA PHE A 22 5.22 -5.08 -3.51
C PHE A 22 5.36 -5.18 -2.00
N SER A 23 5.17 -6.40 -1.48
CA SER A 23 5.26 -6.64 -0.03
C SER A 23 6.58 -6.19 0.57
N GLY A 24 7.67 -6.25 -0.20
CA GLY A 24 8.97 -5.78 0.26
C GLY A 24 9.05 -4.28 0.52
N ALA A 25 8.13 -3.50 -0.05
CA ALA A 25 8.07 -2.06 0.16
C ALA A 25 7.12 -1.66 1.29
N VAL A 26 6.41 -2.61 1.87
CA VAL A 26 5.39 -2.37 2.89
C VAL A 26 6.01 -2.37 4.28
N GLN A 27 5.78 -1.30 5.03
CA GLN A 27 6.19 -1.24 6.43
C GLN A 27 5.11 -1.79 7.34
N LYS A 28 3.84 -1.46 7.04
CA LYS A 28 2.72 -1.82 7.89
C LYS A 28 1.47 -1.98 7.05
N ILE A 29 0.62 -2.92 7.43
CA ILE A 29 -0.70 -3.11 6.84
C ILE A 29 -1.72 -2.79 7.92
N GLU A 30 -2.59 -1.83 7.67
CA GLU A 30 -3.69 -1.51 8.57
C GLU A 30 -4.98 -2.08 8.01
N LEU A 31 -5.67 -2.86 8.82
CA LEU A 31 -6.91 -3.51 8.44
C LEU A 31 -8.08 -2.96 9.24
N GLY A 32 -9.23 -2.88 8.60
CA GLY A 32 -10.48 -2.57 9.27
C GLY A 32 -10.92 -3.75 10.14
N ARG A 33 -12.01 -3.53 10.89
CA ARG A 33 -12.47 -4.48 11.91
C ARG A 33 -12.75 -5.88 11.37
N LYS A 34 -13.22 -5.99 10.13
CA LYS A 34 -13.59 -7.27 9.49
C LYS A 34 -12.76 -7.56 8.24
N GLU A 35 -11.71 -6.80 8.02
CA GLU A 35 -10.88 -7.01 6.85
C GLU A 35 -9.82 -8.07 7.11
N GLU A 36 -9.49 -8.82 6.08
CA GLU A 36 -8.38 -9.76 6.09
C GLU A 36 -7.21 -9.13 5.37
N GLU A 37 -6.02 -9.71 5.55
CA GLU A 37 -4.85 -9.26 4.81
C GLU A 37 -5.11 -9.36 3.31
N PRO A 38 -4.64 -8.37 2.53
CA PRO A 38 -4.87 -8.37 1.09
C PRO A 38 -4.17 -9.55 0.42
N ALA A 39 -4.87 -10.15 -0.54
CA ALA A 39 -4.29 -11.18 -1.39
C ALA A 39 -3.63 -10.53 -2.59
N GLU A 40 -2.80 -11.29 -3.29
CA GLU A 40 -2.16 -10.81 -4.50
C GLU A 40 -3.20 -10.33 -5.51
N GLY A 41 -3.02 -9.12 -6.00
CA GLY A 41 -3.92 -8.49 -6.95
C GLY A 41 -5.04 -7.66 -6.34
N ASP A 42 -5.23 -7.73 -5.03
CA ASP A 42 -6.28 -6.93 -4.37
C ASP A 42 -5.94 -5.44 -4.45
N VAL A 43 -6.99 -4.62 -4.60
CA VAL A 43 -6.83 -3.17 -4.57
C VAL A 43 -6.73 -2.71 -3.13
N VAL A 44 -5.74 -1.87 -2.86
CA VAL A 44 -5.48 -1.33 -1.52
C VAL A 44 -5.28 0.17 -1.56
N ASP A 45 -5.54 0.84 -0.45
CA ASP A 45 -5.20 2.25 -0.28
C ASP A 45 -3.75 2.34 0.18
N VAL A 46 -2.96 3.18 -0.49
CA VAL A 46 -1.53 3.27 -0.24
C VAL A 46 -1.17 4.62 0.36
N TYR A 47 -0.43 4.57 1.46
CA TYR A 47 0.05 5.76 2.18
C TYR A 47 1.56 5.75 2.25
N SER A 48 2.13 6.95 2.23
CA SER A 48 3.57 7.11 2.40
C SER A 48 3.98 6.80 3.83
N HIS A 49 5.29 6.74 4.06
CA HIS A 49 5.88 6.53 5.38
C HIS A 49 5.35 7.51 6.43
N ASP A 50 5.07 8.73 6.05
CA ASP A 50 4.59 9.78 6.96
C ASP A 50 3.07 9.94 6.96
N GLY A 51 2.34 9.04 6.31
CA GLY A 51 0.89 9.00 6.39
C GLY A 51 0.15 9.76 5.30
N GLU A 52 0.85 10.23 4.28
CA GLU A 52 0.22 10.92 3.15
C GLU A 52 -0.43 9.90 2.21
N PHE A 53 -1.68 10.12 1.85
CA PHE A 53 -2.37 9.26 0.90
C PHE A 53 -1.77 9.43 -0.49
N LEU A 54 -1.30 8.34 -1.07
CA LEU A 54 -0.68 8.35 -2.39
C LEU A 54 -1.61 7.91 -3.51
N GLY A 55 -2.56 7.08 -3.20
CA GLY A 55 -3.49 6.55 -4.19
C GLY A 55 -3.83 5.11 -3.92
N LYS A 56 -4.46 4.47 -4.89
CA LYS A 56 -4.80 3.05 -4.82
C LYS A 56 -3.82 2.25 -5.66
N GLY A 57 -3.49 1.07 -5.20
CA GLY A 57 -2.61 0.18 -5.92
C GLY A 57 -3.06 -1.27 -5.80
N HIS A 58 -2.39 -2.15 -6.53
CA HIS A 58 -2.63 -3.58 -6.47
C HIS A 58 -1.56 -4.22 -5.62
N PHE A 59 -1.98 -4.95 -4.60
CA PHE A 59 -1.04 -5.63 -3.70
C PHE A 59 -0.41 -6.84 -4.41
N GLN A 60 0.88 -7.01 -4.20
CA GLN A 60 1.58 -8.13 -4.80
C GLN A 60 2.54 -8.81 -3.83
#